data_0d57b7486292beb871a211ec252e401c
#
_entry.id   0d57b7486292beb871a211ec252e401c
#
_cell.length_a   1.000
_cell.length_b   1.000
_cell.length_c   1.000
_cell.angle_alpha   90.00
_cell.angle_beta   90.00
_cell.angle_gamma   90.00
#
_symmetry.space_group_name_H-M   'P 1'
#
loop_
_entity.id
_entity.type
_entity.pdbx_description
1 polymer ?
#
loop_
_entity_poly.entity_id
_entity_poly.type
_entity_poly.pdbx_seq_one_letter_code
_entity_poly.pdbx_strand_id
1 'polypeptide(L)'
;PYLASAIKRFPILETAGIRKFFSGPESFTPDTNTLLGEVPEIKNFFVCCGLNSIGIGSGGGVGKVTAEWLMTGHINEDIFSYDIKRFQKFHSELGFIKKRITESLGDLYGMHWPFKQHKTSRDIKKLPHHDNLKSFGACFGVSGGYERPMWFALDGEKAEYEYSYNYQSWYPSAEYETSNTIKNVGLFDLTPFSKFEIKSDKAHQELQRICTANIKKDVGKCTYTHMLNSDGGIETDLTIVAIDENHFRIISSAATRERDKHHIKKHLNKDIELKDVTDDYCVFGLFGPKSRNLLSSLSKDNFDNENFKFGTAKFISIEDIKIWTQRLSYVGELGYELYVEAKDAKKIYELIIEKGKNFNLSNCGMHAMDIMRMESGFLHWGHDISPEENQYQAGLSFTISNKKNVDFIGKSALEKINNEKIKTRFAMFTLKDSKPGEPLLLHDEPIYLEDKIIGRSTSGNYSFNFKKNLTFGYIKNDFSNEKLRDSKLFIEVEKRKYEIELINKPIKQTNFKTN
;
A
#
# COMPACT_ATOMS: atom_id res chain seq x y z
N PRO A 1 20.41 -35.02 -17.58
CA PRO A 1 21.09 -33.74 -17.42
C PRO A 1 21.64 -33.56 -16.00
N TYR A 2 20.86 -33.80 -14.92
CA TYR A 2 21.28 -33.55 -13.53
C TYR A 2 22.49 -34.41 -13.11
N LEU A 3 22.47 -35.72 -13.44
CA LEU A 3 23.57 -36.61 -13.11
C LEU A 3 24.89 -36.18 -13.79
N ALA A 4 24.84 -35.78 -15.07
CA ALA A 4 26.01 -35.28 -15.79
C ALA A 4 26.58 -33.99 -15.16
N SER A 5 25.74 -33.10 -14.65
CA SER A 5 26.17 -31.90 -13.91
C SER A 5 26.72 -32.23 -12.52
N ALA A 6 26.14 -33.23 -11.85
CA ALA A 6 26.64 -33.73 -10.56
C ALA A 6 28.01 -34.39 -10.69
N ILE A 7 28.24 -35.23 -11.71
CA ILE A 7 29.50 -35.90 -11.96
C ILE A 7 30.64 -34.87 -12.19
N LYS A 8 30.38 -33.76 -12.88
CA LYS A 8 31.37 -32.69 -13.05
C LYS A 8 31.89 -32.12 -11.72
N ARG A 9 31.05 -32.09 -10.69
CA ARG A 9 31.39 -31.56 -9.37
C ARG A 9 31.91 -32.62 -8.42
N PHE A 10 31.40 -33.84 -8.58
CA PHE A 10 31.74 -35.01 -7.77
C PHE A 10 32.03 -36.20 -8.70
N PRO A 11 33.24 -36.33 -9.24
CA PRO A 11 33.59 -37.37 -10.21
C PRO A 11 33.32 -38.81 -9.75
N ILE A 12 33.35 -39.06 -8.44
CA ILE A 12 33.01 -40.38 -7.86
C ILE A 12 31.59 -40.85 -8.22
N LEU A 13 30.69 -39.94 -8.56
CA LEU A 13 29.33 -40.28 -8.97
C LEU A 13 29.26 -40.98 -10.33
N GLU A 14 30.33 -40.96 -11.14
CA GLU A 14 30.38 -41.65 -12.40
C GLU A 14 30.32 -43.19 -12.22
N THR A 15 30.90 -43.68 -11.14
CA THR A 15 30.94 -45.10 -10.80
C THR A 15 29.98 -45.50 -9.71
N ALA A 16 29.27 -44.53 -9.10
CA ALA A 16 28.30 -44.78 -8.05
C ALA A 16 27.00 -45.38 -8.59
N GLY A 17 26.56 -46.49 -7.99
CA GLY A 17 25.26 -47.09 -8.33
C GLY A 17 24.07 -46.27 -7.82
N ILE A 18 22.97 -46.27 -8.57
CA ILE A 18 21.72 -45.66 -8.16
C ILE A 18 20.97 -46.65 -7.26
N ARG A 19 20.86 -46.34 -5.97
CA ARG A 19 20.11 -47.17 -5.01
C ARG A 19 18.61 -47.07 -5.19
N LYS A 20 18.09 -45.86 -5.45
CA LYS A 20 16.66 -45.57 -5.62
C LYS A 20 16.48 -44.37 -6.54
N PHE A 21 15.57 -44.50 -7.49
CA PHE A 21 15.12 -43.41 -8.33
C PHE A 21 13.62 -43.19 -8.03
N PHE A 22 13.24 -41.94 -7.73
CA PHE A 22 11.87 -41.61 -7.50
C PHE A 22 11.52 -40.22 -8.03
N SER A 23 10.26 -40.02 -8.35
CA SER A 23 9.69 -38.73 -8.73
C SER A 23 8.39 -38.55 -7.96
N GLY A 24 8.07 -37.35 -7.59
CA GLY A 24 6.85 -37.00 -6.87
C GLY A 24 6.33 -35.64 -7.30
N PRO A 25 5.03 -35.35 -7.11
CA PRO A 25 4.49 -34.04 -7.35
C PRO A 25 4.95 -33.04 -6.27
N GLU A 26 5.16 -31.81 -6.68
CA GLU A 26 5.37 -30.67 -5.79
C GLU A 26 4.23 -29.67 -5.89
N SER A 27 4.01 -28.88 -4.84
CA SER A 27 3.00 -27.83 -4.80
C SER A 27 3.63 -26.45 -4.99
N PHE A 28 3.12 -25.72 -5.96
CA PHE A 28 3.49 -24.33 -6.22
C PHE A 28 2.26 -23.42 -6.12
N THR A 29 2.47 -22.25 -5.55
CA THR A 29 1.47 -21.19 -5.45
C THR A 29 1.61 -20.20 -6.61
N PRO A 30 0.59 -19.39 -6.91
CA PRO A 30 0.67 -18.43 -8.02
C PRO A 30 1.75 -17.34 -7.87
N ASP A 31 2.27 -17.12 -6.68
CA ASP A 31 3.29 -16.11 -6.36
C ASP A 31 4.56 -16.70 -5.73
N THR A 32 4.66 -18.03 -5.70
CA THR A 32 5.77 -18.77 -5.09
C THR A 32 6.01 -18.53 -3.59
N ASN A 33 5.04 -17.94 -2.89
CA ASN A 33 5.06 -17.81 -1.43
C ASN A 33 4.16 -18.86 -0.78
N THR A 34 4.55 -19.38 0.38
CA THR A 34 3.79 -20.37 1.14
C THR A 34 2.40 -19.82 1.52
N LEU A 35 1.41 -20.71 1.67
CA LEU A 35 0.08 -20.36 2.15
C LEU A 35 0.01 -20.64 3.66
N LEU A 36 -0.11 -19.58 4.45
CA LEU A 36 -0.21 -19.64 5.90
C LEU A 36 -1.47 -18.94 6.39
N GLY A 37 -1.99 -19.40 7.53
CA GLY A 37 -2.98 -18.68 8.31
C GLY A 37 -4.39 -19.18 8.20
N GLU A 38 -5.31 -18.46 8.85
CA GLU A 38 -6.72 -18.76 8.87
C GLU A 38 -7.38 -18.45 7.53
N VAL A 39 -8.09 -19.43 6.98
CA VAL A 39 -8.84 -19.32 5.73
C VAL A 39 -10.05 -18.40 5.95
N PRO A 40 -10.26 -17.35 5.12
CA PRO A 40 -11.34 -16.38 5.36
C PRO A 40 -12.76 -16.96 5.30
N GLU A 41 -12.96 -18.06 4.58
CA GLU A 41 -14.27 -18.70 4.39
C GLU A 41 -14.66 -19.63 5.55
N ILE A 42 -13.69 -20.16 6.30
CA ILE A 42 -13.93 -21.19 7.32
C ILE A 42 -13.23 -20.80 8.63
N LYS A 43 -14.02 -20.36 9.60
CA LYS A 43 -13.52 -20.01 10.93
C LYS A 43 -12.77 -21.16 11.60
N ASN A 44 -11.62 -20.86 12.20
CA ASN A 44 -10.72 -21.78 12.88
C ASN A 44 -10.11 -22.87 11.97
N PHE A 45 -10.16 -22.70 10.66
CA PHE A 45 -9.48 -23.56 9.72
C PHE A 45 -8.18 -22.89 9.24
N PHE A 46 -7.05 -23.44 9.68
CA PHE A 46 -5.73 -22.93 9.35
C PHE A 46 -5.06 -23.78 8.28
N VAL A 47 -4.34 -23.14 7.39
CA VAL A 47 -3.52 -23.79 6.36
C VAL A 47 -2.05 -23.48 6.58
N CYS A 48 -1.21 -24.47 6.23
CA CYS A 48 0.23 -24.36 6.14
C CYS A 48 0.67 -25.28 4.99
N CYS A 49 0.65 -24.76 3.77
CA CYS A 49 0.90 -25.56 2.56
C CYS A 49 1.47 -24.72 1.41
N GLY A 50 1.71 -25.34 0.25
CA GLY A 50 2.27 -24.64 -0.90
C GLY A 50 3.70 -24.18 -0.65
N LEU A 51 4.58 -25.08 -0.19
CA LEU A 51 5.93 -24.72 0.26
C LEU A 51 6.94 -24.52 -0.88
N ASN A 52 6.53 -24.59 -2.16
CA ASN A 52 7.28 -24.18 -3.33
C ASN A 52 8.73 -24.73 -3.36
N SER A 53 8.92 -26.04 -3.18
CA SER A 53 10.23 -26.75 -3.14
C SER A 53 11.18 -26.36 -2.00
N ILE A 54 10.79 -25.47 -1.08
CA ILE A 54 11.65 -25.03 0.02
C ILE A 54 11.19 -25.53 1.40
N GLY A 55 10.23 -26.49 1.45
CA GLY A 55 9.60 -26.96 2.68
C GLY A 55 10.55 -27.51 3.72
N ILE A 56 11.63 -28.18 3.33
CA ILE A 56 12.63 -28.69 4.27
C ILE A 56 13.34 -27.54 4.99
N GLY A 57 13.75 -26.51 4.24
CA GLY A 57 14.44 -25.34 4.81
C GLY A 57 13.52 -24.41 5.61
N SER A 58 12.26 -24.26 5.19
CA SER A 58 11.30 -23.34 5.80
C SER A 58 10.41 -23.96 6.87
N GLY A 59 10.34 -25.30 6.95
CA GLY A 59 9.37 -26.02 7.80
C GLY A 59 9.40 -25.64 9.27
N GLY A 60 10.58 -25.40 9.85
CA GLY A 60 10.72 -24.96 11.24
C GLY A 60 10.12 -23.58 11.48
N GLY A 61 10.44 -22.59 10.62
CA GLY A 61 9.92 -21.23 10.70
C GLY A 61 8.42 -21.17 10.46
N VAL A 62 7.94 -21.84 9.42
CA VAL A 62 6.51 -21.92 9.08
C VAL A 62 5.71 -22.56 10.21
N GLY A 63 6.25 -23.66 10.80
CA GLY A 63 5.62 -24.34 11.93
C GLY A 63 5.54 -23.44 13.17
N LYS A 64 6.61 -22.71 13.50
CA LYS A 64 6.63 -21.75 14.61
C LYS A 64 5.55 -20.67 14.42
N VAL A 65 5.58 -19.98 13.31
CA VAL A 65 4.63 -18.90 13.00
C VAL A 65 3.18 -19.39 13.04
N THR A 66 2.90 -20.57 12.46
CA THR A 66 1.56 -21.16 12.48
C THR A 66 1.11 -21.48 13.92
N ALA A 67 2.00 -22.04 14.76
CA ALA A 67 1.68 -22.36 16.14
C ALA A 67 1.42 -21.09 16.97
N GLU A 68 2.24 -20.06 16.83
CA GLU A 68 2.05 -18.77 17.48
C GLU A 68 0.72 -18.14 17.07
N TRP A 69 0.41 -18.13 15.78
CA TRP A 69 -0.86 -17.60 15.27
C TRP A 69 -2.09 -18.34 15.82
N LEU A 70 -2.02 -19.67 15.90
CA LEU A 70 -3.08 -20.49 16.50
C LEU A 70 -3.30 -20.17 17.98
N MET A 71 -2.22 -19.91 18.71
CA MET A 71 -2.25 -19.64 20.16
C MET A 71 -2.74 -18.22 20.48
N THR A 72 -2.35 -17.22 19.71
CA THR A 72 -2.61 -15.80 19.98
C THR A 72 -3.78 -15.23 19.18
N GLY A 73 -4.11 -15.87 18.05
CA GLY A 73 -5.13 -15.41 17.11
C GLY A 73 -4.65 -14.30 16.15
N HIS A 74 -3.37 -13.91 16.22
CA HIS A 74 -2.71 -12.94 15.33
C HIS A 74 -1.21 -13.22 15.27
N ILE A 75 -0.50 -12.49 14.46
CA ILE A 75 0.97 -12.51 14.35
C ILE A 75 1.48 -11.07 14.44
N ASN A 76 2.60 -10.87 15.12
CA ASN A 76 3.24 -9.58 15.28
C ASN A 76 4.30 -9.30 14.21
N GLU A 77 4.79 -10.33 13.53
CA GLU A 77 5.71 -10.19 12.40
C GLU A 77 4.96 -9.84 11.11
N ASP A 78 5.62 -9.10 10.22
CA ASP A 78 5.09 -8.86 8.87
C ASP A 78 5.24 -10.12 8.00
N ILE A 79 4.19 -10.92 7.98
CA ILE A 79 4.10 -12.12 7.15
C ILE A 79 3.01 -12.00 6.07
N PHE A 80 2.60 -10.79 5.71
CA PHE A 80 1.51 -10.59 4.75
C PHE A 80 1.75 -11.31 3.43
N SER A 81 2.99 -11.35 2.95
CA SER A 81 3.37 -12.08 1.73
C SER A 81 3.13 -13.61 1.81
N TYR A 82 2.93 -14.16 3.01
CA TYR A 82 2.62 -15.57 3.24
C TYR A 82 1.17 -15.81 3.68
N ASP A 83 0.47 -14.77 4.16
CA ASP A 83 -0.93 -14.88 4.60
C ASP A 83 -1.83 -15.29 3.42
N ILE A 84 -2.60 -16.37 3.58
CA ILE A 84 -3.54 -16.83 2.55
C ILE A 84 -4.52 -15.72 2.13
N LYS A 85 -4.82 -14.79 3.01
CA LYS A 85 -5.71 -13.64 2.78
C LYS A 85 -5.15 -12.57 1.82
N ARG A 86 -3.91 -12.73 1.32
CA ARG A 86 -3.40 -11.94 0.19
C ARG A 86 -4.09 -12.30 -1.12
N PHE A 87 -4.69 -13.49 -1.19
CA PHE A 87 -5.42 -13.97 -2.35
C PHE A 87 -6.90 -13.60 -2.31
N GLN A 88 -7.45 -13.35 -3.49
CA GLN A 88 -8.87 -13.17 -3.74
C GLN A 88 -9.42 -14.38 -4.52
N LYS A 89 -10.75 -14.51 -4.60
CA LYS A 89 -11.42 -15.66 -5.21
C LYS A 89 -10.92 -16.01 -6.62
N PHE A 90 -10.63 -15.03 -7.47
CA PHE A 90 -10.17 -15.28 -8.84
C PHE A 90 -8.82 -16.00 -8.92
N HIS A 91 -7.98 -15.90 -7.88
CA HIS A 91 -6.71 -16.62 -7.82
C HIS A 91 -6.87 -18.15 -7.73
N SER A 92 -8.05 -18.63 -7.34
CA SER A 92 -8.36 -20.08 -7.29
C SER A 92 -8.89 -20.64 -8.61
N GLU A 93 -9.11 -19.81 -9.63
CA GLU A 93 -9.60 -20.26 -10.94
C GLU A 93 -8.50 -21.03 -11.68
N LEU A 94 -8.83 -22.23 -12.20
CA LEU A 94 -7.85 -23.10 -12.87
C LEU A 94 -7.16 -22.42 -14.06
N GLY A 95 -7.86 -21.57 -14.79
CA GLY A 95 -7.29 -20.81 -15.90
C GLY A 95 -6.22 -19.82 -15.44
N PHE A 96 -6.46 -19.14 -14.32
CA PHE A 96 -5.50 -18.27 -13.68
C PHE A 96 -4.29 -19.05 -13.18
N ILE A 97 -4.54 -20.09 -12.37
CA ILE A 97 -3.50 -20.90 -11.72
C ILE A 97 -2.53 -21.49 -12.74
N LYS A 98 -3.04 -22.16 -13.79
CA LYS A 98 -2.20 -22.82 -14.80
C LYS A 98 -1.23 -21.86 -15.48
N LYS A 99 -1.68 -20.68 -15.87
CA LYS A 99 -0.84 -19.68 -16.55
C LYS A 99 0.15 -19.02 -15.59
N ARG A 100 -0.32 -18.61 -14.41
CA ARG A 100 0.49 -17.87 -13.44
C ARG A 100 1.56 -18.75 -12.79
N ILE A 101 1.26 -19.99 -12.40
CA ILE A 101 2.26 -20.89 -11.80
C ILE A 101 3.40 -21.18 -12.79
N THR A 102 3.10 -21.35 -14.08
CA THR A 102 4.15 -21.57 -15.08
C THR A 102 5.13 -20.39 -15.15
N GLU A 103 4.61 -19.15 -15.12
CA GLU A 103 5.43 -17.95 -15.07
C GLU A 103 6.21 -17.85 -13.75
N SER A 104 5.52 -17.96 -12.62
CA SER A 104 6.11 -17.79 -11.29
C SER A 104 7.18 -18.84 -10.99
N LEU A 105 7.01 -20.08 -11.46
CA LEU A 105 8.03 -21.12 -11.35
C LEU A 105 9.29 -20.76 -12.14
N GLY A 106 9.14 -20.19 -13.34
CA GLY A 106 10.28 -19.67 -14.11
C GLY A 106 10.98 -18.50 -13.40
N ASP A 107 10.19 -17.63 -12.80
CA ASP A 107 10.67 -16.45 -12.07
C ASP A 107 11.40 -16.80 -10.77
N LEU A 108 11.06 -17.93 -10.13
CA LEU A 108 11.74 -18.38 -8.90
C LEU A 108 13.26 -18.48 -9.04
N TYR A 109 13.73 -18.87 -10.22
CA TYR A 109 15.15 -19.00 -10.56
C TYR A 109 15.66 -17.88 -11.48
N GLY A 110 14.78 -16.93 -11.80
CA GLY A 110 15.09 -15.78 -12.64
C GLY A 110 15.68 -14.61 -11.86
N MET A 111 15.91 -13.49 -12.55
CA MET A 111 16.30 -12.24 -11.91
C MET A 111 15.09 -11.60 -11.22
N HIS A 112 15.24 -11.28 -9.95
CA HIS A 112 14.20 -10.61 -9.14
C HIS A 112 14.33 -9.09 -9.31
N TRP A 113 13.83 -8.60 -10.44
CA TRP A 113 13.87 -7.17 -10.75
C TRP A 113 12.98 -6.34 -9.81
N PRO A 114 13.41 -5.16 -9.39
CA PRO A 114 12.53 -4.19 -8.74
C PRO A 114 11.31 -3.88 -9.61
N PHE A 115 10.15 -3.67 -8.98
CA PHE A 115 8.88 -3.29 -9.64
C PHE A 115 8.37 -4.32 -10.68
N LYS A 116 8.90 -5.53 -10.71
CA LYS A 116 8.54 -6.56 -11.69
C LYS A 116 7.03 -6.83 -11.67
N GLN A 117 6.43 -6.83 -12.87
CA GLN A 117 5.04 -7.17 -13.09
C GLN A 117 4.91 -8.52 -13.77
N HIS A 118 3.92 -9.31 -13.35
CA HIS A 118 3.59 -10.54 -14.06
C HIS A 118 3.02 -10.25 -15.45
N LYS A 119 3.33 -11.12 -16.41
CA LYS A 119 2.88 -11.04 -17.81
C LYS A 119 1.65 -11.90 -18.08
N THR A 120 1.49 -13.01 -17.35
CA THR A 120 0.36 -13.93 -17.50
C THR A 120 -0.79 -13.59 -16.57
N SER A 121 -1.96 -14.13 -16.87
CA SER A 121 -3.19 -13.93 -16.08
C SER A 121 -3.45 -12.46 -15.79
N ARG A 122 -3.31 -11.63 -16.82
CA ARG A 122 -3.63 -10.20 -16.85
C ARG A 122 -5.11 -10.02 -17.21
N ASP A 123 -5.58 -8.79 -17.13
CA ASP A 123 -6.93 -8.39 -17.53
C ASP A 123 -8.06 -9.06 -16.73
N ILE A 124 -7.80 -9.43 -15.46
CA ILE A 124 -8.82 -10.06 -14.60
C ILE A 124 -9.93 -9.06 -14.26
N LYS A 125 -9.55 -7.84 -13.86
CA LYS A 125 -10.48 -6.74 -13.63
C LYS A 125 -10.03 -5.52 -14.40
N LYS A 126 -10.85 -5.11 -15.38
CA LYS A 126 -10.65 -3.88 -16.12
C LYS A 126 -11.59 -2.80 -15.60
N LEU A 127 -11.07 -1.59 -15.53
CA LEU A 127 -11.86 -0.40 -15.22
C LEU A 127 -12.80 -0.07 -16.37
N PRO A 128 -13.98 0.53 -16.14
CA PRO A 128 -14.88 0.95 -17.22
C PRO A 128 -14.23 1.90 -18.24
N HIS A 129 -13.23 2.67 -17.82
CA HIS A 129 -12.46 3.61 -18.64
C HIS A 129 -11.05 3.08 -19.00
N HIS A 130 -10.83 1.76 -18.91
CA HIS A 130 -9.51 1.13 -19.16
C HIS A 130 -8.94 1.47 -20.54
N ASP A 131 -9.79 1.42 -21.58
CA ASP A 131 -9.34 1.70 -22.95
C ASP A 131 -8.96 3.18 -23.14
N ASN A 132 -9.64 4.10 -22.43
CA ASN A 132 -9.25 5.49 -22.38
C ASN A 132 -7.85 5.65 -21.76
N LEU A 133 -7.59 5.02 -20.60
CA LEU A 133 -6.27 5.04 -19.96
C LEU A 133 -5.20 4.49 -20.90
N LYS A 134 -5.46 3.38 -21.56
CA LYS A 134 -4.55 2.78 -22.54
C LYS A 134 -4.25 3.73 -23.71
N SER A 135 -5.25 4.44 -24.22
CA SER A 135 -5.07 5.42 -25.31
C SER A 135 -4.22 6.63 -24.91
N PHE A 136 -4.14 6.94 -23.60
CA PHE A 136 -3.25 7.95 -23.04
C PHE A 136 -1.84 7.42 -22.67
N GLY A 137 -1.49 6.20 -23.09
CA GLY A 137 -0.17 5.63 -22.84
C GLY A 137 0.02 5.04 -21.44
N ALA A 138 -1.06 4.59 -20.77
CA ALA A 138 -0.92 3.95 -19.46
C ALA A 138 -0.11 2.65 -19.53
N CYS A 139 0.94 2.55 -18.74
CA CYS A 139 1.58 1.29 -18.38
C CYS A 139 0.90 0.72 -17.15
N PHE A 140 0.42 -0.53 -17.24
CA PHE A 140 -0.38 -1.13 -16.18
C PHE A 140 0.41 -2.09 -15.29
N GLY A 141 0.13 -2.05 -13.99
CA GLY A 141 0.44 -3.07 -13.00
C GLY A 141 -0.85 -3.65 -12.41
N VAL A 142 -0.74 -4.74 -11.66
CA VAL A 142 -1.91 -5.40 -11.05
C VAL A 142 -1.97 -5.12 -9.55
N SER A 143 -3.14 -4.69 -9.07
CA SER A 143 -3.43 -4.59 -7.65
C SER A 143 -4.86 -5.04 -7.36
N GLY A 144 -5.03 -6.02 -6.46
CA GLY A 144 -6.36 -6.58 -6.17
C GLY A 144 -7.08 -7.17 -7.39
N GLY A 145 -6.34 -7.58 -8.42
CA GLY A 145 -6.85 -8.06 -9.70
C GLY A 145 -7.15 -6.98 -10.72
N TYR A 146 -7.12 -5.70 -10.32
CA TYR A 146 -7.32 -4.57 -11.23
C TYR A 146 -6.05 -4.26 -12.02
N GLU A 147 -6.22 -3.99 -13.32
CA GLU A 147 -5.22 -3.33 -14.15
C GLU A 147 -5.18 -1.85 -13.74
N ARG A 148 -4.13 -1.44 -13.04
CA ARG A 148 -3.96 -0.10 -12.48
C ARG A 148 -2.82 0.64 -13.17
N PRO A 149 -3.00 1.90 -13.62
CA PRO A 149 -1.91 2.69 -14.19
C PRO A 149 -0.75 2.86 -13.19
N MET A 150 0.44 2.51 -13.60
CA MET A 150 1.67 2.72 -12.83
C MET A 150 2.36 4.03 -13.22
N TRP A 151 2.35 4.35 -14.51
CA TRP A 151 2.72 5.66 -15.10
C TRP A 151 2.08 5.81 -16.48
N PHE A 152 2.20 6.98 -17.07
CA PHE A 152 1.77 7.25 -18.44
C PHE A 152 2.97 7.63 -19.30
N ALA A 153 3.23 6.85 -20.35
CA ALA A 153 4.34 7.06 -21.27
C ALA A 153 4.23 8.43 -21.95
N LEU A 154 5.35 9.14 -22.03
CA LEU A 154 5.45 10.38 -22.76
C LEU A 154 5.49 10.12 -24.28
N ASP A 155 5.29 11.18 -25.08
CA ASP A 155 5.31 11.07 -26.53
C ASP A 155 6.62 10.45 -27.03
N GLY A 156 6.50 9.36 -27.79
CA GLY A 156 7.64 8.60 -28.31
C GLY A 156 8.17 7.50 -27.37
N GLU A 157 7.70 7.41 -26.13
CA GLU A 157 8.07 6.35 -25.19
C GLU A 157 7.12 5.15 -25.28
N LYS A 158 7.60 4.00 -24.82
CA LYS A 158 6.77 2.78 -24.71
C LYS A 158 6.18 2.67 -23.30
N ALA A 159 4.90 2.33 -23.22
CA ALA A 159 4.21 2.03 -21.96
C ALA A 159 4.55 0.61 -21.45
N GLU A 160 5.85 0.32 -21.29
CA GLU A 160 6.37 -0.98 -20.88
C GLU A 160 7.52 -0.81 -19.88
N TYR A 161 7.63 -1.76 -18.93
CA TYR A 161 8.77 -1.78 -18.01
C TYR A 161 10.05 -2.27 -18.70
N GLU A 162 11.10 -1.48 -18.62
CA GLU A 162 12.50 -1.93 -18.80
C GLU A 162 13.12 -2.00 -17.41
N TYR A 163 13.35 -3.24 -16.93
CA TYR A 163 13.79 -3.46 -15.55
C TYR A 163 15.27 -3.15 -15.35
N SER A 164 15.58 -2.49 -14.23
CA SER A 164 16.95 -2.10 -13.86
C SER A 164 17.09 -2.07 -12.34
N TYR A 165 18.31 -2.25 -11.83
CA TYR A 165 18.68 -1.96 -10.44
C TYR A 165 19.19 -0.54 -10.23
N ASN A 166 19.14 0.29 -11.27
CA ASN A 166 19.58 1.69 -11.25
C ASN A 166 18.47 2.61 -11.76
N TYR A 167 18.72 3.33 -12.83
CA TYR A 167 17.76 4.22 -13.47
C TYR A 167 16.55 3.43 -14.01
N GLN A 168 15.34 3.91 -13.71
CA GLN A 168 14.10 3.25 -14.10
C GLN A 168 13.53 3.89 -15.38
N SER A 169 13.01 3.06 -16.30
CA SER A 169 12.43 3.53 -17.57
C SER A 169 11.26 4.50 -17.39
N TRP A 170 10.52 4.40 -16.29
CA TRP A 170 9.37 5.24 -15.98
C TRP A 170 9.71 6.59 -15.29
N TYR A 171 10.99 6.85 -15.00
CA TYR A 171 11.40 8.07 -14.30
C TYR A 171 11.04 9.36 -15.03
N PRO A 172 11.20 9.51 -16.37
CA PRO A 172 10.77 10.71 -17.07
C PRO A 172 9.27 10.98 -16.94
N SER A 173 8.45 9.93 -17.07
CA SER A 173 7.01 10.03 -16.87
C SER A 173 6.64 10.45 -15.44
N ALA A 174 7.26 9.83 -14.42
CA ALA A 174 7.02 10.19 -13.03
C ALA A 174 7.48 11.62 -12.69
N GLU A 175 8.59 12.08 -13.27
CA GLU A 175 9.04 13.49 -13.16
C GLU A 175 7.99 14.45 -13.72
N TYR A 176 7.48 14.16 -14.92
CA TYR A 176 6.41 14.95 -15.53
C TYR A 176 5.14 14.96 -14.68
N GLU A 177 4.65 13.77 -14.29
CA GLU A 177 3.42 13.60 -13.53
C GLU A 177 3.47 14.31 -12.16
N THR A 178 4.55 14.13 -11.40
CA THR A 178 4.73 14.79 -10.11
C THR A 178 4.87 16.31 -10.25
N SER A 179 5.69 16.77 -11.21
CA SER A 179 5.88 18.20 -11.48
C SER A 179 4.60 18.88 -11.97
N ASN A 180 3.81 18.21 -12.81
CA ASN A 180 2.53 18.73 -13.26
C ASN A 180 1.50 18.79 -12.13
N THR A 181 1.44 17.75 -11.27
CA THR A 181 0.51 17.71 -10.15
C THR A 181 0.71 18.85 -9.17
N ILE A 182 1.95 19.21 -8.81
CA ILE A 182 2.21 20.33 -7.89
C ILE A 182 1.94 21.71 -8.49
N LYS A 183 1.94 21.85 -9.83
CA LYS A 183 1.71 23.11 -10.53
C LYS A 183 0.27 23.29 -11.01
N ASN A 184 -0.39 22.19 -11.33
CA ASN A 184 -1.68 22.16 -12.01
C ASN A 184 -2.66 21.17 -11.36
N VAL A 185 -2.99 20.07 -12.07
CA VAL A 185 -3.86 18.98 -11.59
C VAL A 185 -3.35 17.63 -12.09
N GLY A 186 -3.18 16.68 -11.17
CA GLY A 186 -3.02 15.27 -11.48
C GLY A 186 -4.34 14.50 -11.27
N LEU A 187 -4.66 13.62 -12.20
CA LEU A 187 -5.76 12.66 -12.10
C LEU A 187 -5.19 11.27 -11.81
N PHE A 188 -5.48 10.73 -10.64
CA PHE A 188 -5.04 9.42 -10.17
C PHE A 188 -6.21 8.46 -10.10
N ASP A 189 -6.04 7.25 -10.60
CA ASP A 189 -7.04 6.20 -10.43
C ASP A 189 -6.85 5.46 -9.10
N LEU A 190 -7.77 5.68 -8.18
CA LEU A 190 -7.80 5.09 -6.85
C LEU A 190 -8.81 3.94 -6.73
N THR A 191 -9.41 3.52 -7.84
CA THR A 191 -10.45 2.50 -7.88
C THR A 191 -10.09 1.20 -7.17
N PRO A 192 -8.84 0.69 -7.25
CA PRO A 192 -8.48 -0.56 -6.56
C PRO A 192 -8.55 -0.52 -5.04
N PHE A 193 -8.53 0.67 -4.38
CA PHE A 193 -8.67 0.76 -2.93
C PHE A 193 -9.95 0.07 -2.46
N SER A 194 -9.84 -0.70 -1.38
CA SER A 194 -10.96 -1.45 -0.84
C SER A 194 -12.00 -0.53 -0.22
N LYS A 195 -13.26 -0.81 -0.47
CA LYS A 195 -14.42 -0.05 0.03
C LYS A 195 -15.40 -1.01 0.68
N PHE A 196 -15.57 -0.88 1.99
CA PHE A 196 -16.55 -1.65 2.75
C PHE A 196 -17.61 -0.73 3.33
N GLU A 197 -18.81 -1.23 3.51
CA GLU A 197 -19.90 -0.49 4.14
C GLU A 197 -20.52 -1.27 5.29
N ILE A 198 -20.84 -0.54 6.34
CA ILE A 198 -21.60 -1.02 7.49
C ILE A 198 -22.82 -0.12 7.65
N LYS A 199 -24.01 -0.73 7.66
CA LYS A 199 -25.27 -0.04 7.87
C LYS A 199 -26.05 -0.67 9.02
N SER A 200 -26.06 -0.01 10.17
CA SER A 200 -26.74 -0.48 11.39
C SER A 200 -26.82 0.65 12.41
N ASP A 201 -27.84 0.64 13.26
CA ASP A 201 -27.95 1.51 14.43
C ASP A 201 -26.78 1.34 15.43
N LYS A 202 -26.15 0.16 15.43
CA LYS A 202 -24.97 -0.17 16.23
C LYS A 202 -23.63 0.11 15.52
N ALA A 203 -23.65 0.50 14.24
CA ALA A 203 -22.42 0.62 13.42
C ALA A 203 -21.38 1.54 14.08
N HIS A 204 -21.80 2.70 14.55
CA HIS A 204 -20.90 3.64 15.21
C HIS A 204 -20.26 3.07 16.49
N GLN A 205 -21.06 2.39 17.34
CA GLN A 205 -20.56 1.79 18.58
C GLN A 205 -19.51 0.73 18.29
N GLU A 206 -19.76 -0.12 17.30
CA GLU A 206 -18.79 -1.16 16.89
C GLU A 206 -17.52 -0.55 16.31
N LEU A 207 -17.64 0.46 15.43
CA LEU A 207 -16.46 1.16 14.90
C LEU A 207 -15.66 1.85 16.02
N GLN A 208 -16.32 2.38 17.05
CA GLN A 208 -15.61 2.91 18.22
C GLN A 208 -14.82 1.83 18.97
N ARG A 209 -15.33 0.59 19.00
CA ARG A 209 -14.67 -0.53 19.70
C ARG A 209 -13.49 -1.13 18.94
N ILE A 210 -13.52 -1.09 17.61
CA ILE A 210 -12.48 -1.73 16.78
C ILE A 210 -11.42 -0.75 16.27
N CYS A 211 -11.66 0.56 16.30
CA CYS A 211 -10.75 1.58 15.79
C CYS A 211 -10.08 2.37 16.92
N THR A 212 -8.88 2.87 16.69
CA THR A 212 -8.12 3.67 17.66
C THR A 212 -8.63 5.11 17.78
N ALA A 213 -9.04 5.71 16.67
CA ALA A 213 -9.56 7.09 16.64
C ALA A 213 -11.01 7.18 17.16
N ASN A 214 -11.42 8.38 17.56
CA ASN A 214 -12.81 8.68 17.85
C ASN A 214 -13.57 8.91 16.54
N ILE A 215 -14.28 7.88 16.07
CA ILE A 215 -15.07 7.93 14.84
C ILE A 215 -16.19 8.96 14.97
N LYS A 216 -16.31 9.86 14.00
CA LYS A 216 -17.32 10.91 13.99
C LYS A 216 -18.63 10.40 13.39
N LYS A 217 -19.75 10.80 14.00
CA LYS A 217 -21.11 10.53 13.49
C LYS A 217 -21.61 11.56 12.49
N ASP A 218 -21.04 12.76 12.54
CA ASP A 218 -21.47 13.83 11.64
C ASP A 218 -21.33 13.39 10.19
N VAL A 219 -22.40 13.47 9.44
CA VAL A 219 -22.44 13.10 8.02
C VAL A 219 -21.35 13.84 7.25
N GLY A 220 -20.61 13.10 6.46
CA GLY A 220 -19.49 13.60 5.68
C GLY A 220 -18.18 13.78 6.46
N LYS A 221 -18.08 13.45 7.75
CA LYS A 221 -16.80 13.50 8.46
C LYS A 221 -15.95 12.28 8.12
N CYS A 222 -14.73 12.54 7.64
CA CYS A 222 -13.70 11.53 7.40
C CYS A 222 -12.81 11.40 8.64
N THR A 223 -12.52 10.18 9.05
CA THR A 223 -11.64 9.87 10.19
C THR A 223 -10.56 8.89 9.75
N TYR A 224 -9.32 9.34 9.75
CA TYR A 224 -8.17 8.46 9.58
C TYR A 224 -7.91 7.71 10.89
N THR A 225 -7.74 6.39 10.82
CA THR A 225 -7.66 5.52 11.99
C THR A 225 -6.96 4.20 11.67
N HIS A 226 -6.58 3.48 12.73
CA HIS A 226 -6.06 2.11 12.66
C HIS A 226 -6.97 1.14 13.41
N MET A 227 -6.92 -0.13 13.01
CA MET A 227 -7.35 -1.26 13.83
C MET A 227 -6.10 -2.03 14.26
N LEU A 228 -6.11 -2.52 15.48
CA LEU A 228 -4.96 -3.18 16.09
C LEU A 228 -5.26 -4.64 16.39
N ASN A 229 -4.18 -5.42 16.55
CA ASN A 229 -4.27 -6.69 17.26
C ASN A 229 -4.26 -6.47 18.79
N SER A 230 -4.37 -7.54 19.56
CA SER A 230 -4.41 -7.47 21.03
C SER A 230 -3.10 -6.99 21.65
N ASP A 231 -1.98 -7.08 20.93
CA ASP A 231 -0.65 -6.67 21.38
C ASP A 231 -0.31 -5.22 20.96
N GLY A 232 -1.23 -4.55 20.27
CA GLY A 232 -1.11 -3.15 19.86
C GLY A 232 -0.43 -2.95 18.50
N GLY A 233 -0.14 -4.01 17.74
CA GLY A 233 0.37 -3.94 16.38
C GLY A 233 -0.69 -3.43 15.39
N ILE A 234 -0.27 -2.66 14.37
CA ILE A 234 -1.16 -2.03 13.39
C ILE A 234 -1.62 -3.06 12.35
N GLU A 235 -2.82 -3.58 12.51
CA GLU A 235 -3.41 -4.55 11.59
C GLU A 235 -3.92 -3.91 10.30
N THR A 236 -4.56 -2.76 10.41
CA THR A 236 -5.10 -2.05 9.25
C THR A 236 -4.87 -0.55 9.35
N ASP A 237 -4.71 0.08 8.19
CA ASP A 237 -4.63 1.52 8.01
C ASP A 237 -5.81 1.95 7.12
N LEU A 238 -6.70 2.80 7.64
CA LEU A 238 -7.94 3.07 6.95
C LEU A 238 -8.55 4.45 7.23
N THR A 239 -9.42 4.87 6.32
CA THR A 239 -10.28 6.05 6.50
C THR A 239 -11.73 5.60 6.63
N ILE A 240 -12.40 6.10 7.67
CA ILE A 240 -13.84 5.89 7.87
C ILE A 240 -14.59 7.20 7.62
N VAL A 241 -15.68 7.14 6.87
CA VAL A 241 -16.53 8.26 6.58
C VAL A 241 -18.00 7.93 6.89
N ALA A 242 -18.67 8.83 7.60
CA ALA A 242 -20.11 8.73 7.85
C ALA A 242 -20.88 9.16 6.58
N ILE A 243 -21.58 8.23 5.94
CA ILE A 243 -22.46 8.50 4.79
C ILE A 243 -23.82 9.05 5.27
N ASP A 244 -24.32 8.47 6.36
CA ASP A 244 -25.45 8.97 7.15
C ASP A 244 -25.27 8.59 8.63
N GLU A 245 -26.26 8.83 9.49
CA GLU A 245 -26.18 8.62 10.94
C GLU A 245 -25.82 7.17 11.33
N ASN A 246 -26.24 6.20 10.52
CA ASN A 246 -26.10 4.76 10.77
C ASN A 246 -25.38 4.01 9.63
N HIS A 247 -24.80 4.75 8.68
CA HIS A 247 -24.14 4.20 7.51
C HIS A 247 -22.72 4.75 7.39
N PHE A 248 -21.73 3.87 7.44
CA PHE A 248 -20.32 4.21 7.37
C PHE A 248 -19.64 3.46 6.23
N ARG A 249 -18.79 4.16 5.49
CA ARG A 249 -17.88 3.57 4.51
C ARG A 249 -16.47 3.54 5.08
N ILE A 250 -15.81 2.40 4.90
CA ILE A 250 -14.43 2.12 5.31
C ILE A 250 -13.61 1.99 4.03
N ILE A 251 -12.54 2.76 3.91
CA ILE A 251 -11.61 2.72 2.78
C ILE A 251 -10.28 2.21 3.30
N SER A 252 -9.72 1.18 2.67
CA SER A 252 -8.42 0.60 3.01
C SER A 252 -7.60 0.24 1.78
N SER A 253 -6.40 -0.32 1.98
CA SER A 253 -5.49 -0.67 0.90
C SER A 253 -6.10 -1.67 -0.11
N ALA A 254 -5.71 -1.53 -1.36
CA ALA A 254 -6.11 -2.45 -2.44
C ALA A 254 -5.53 -3.87 -2.26
N ALA A 255 -4.30 -3.96 -1.77
CA ALA A 255 -3.59 -5.23 -1.64
C ALA A 255 -4.14 -6.09 -0.48
N THR A 256 -4.66 -5.45 0.57
CA THR A 256 -5.09 -6.09 1.81
C THR A 256 -6.58 -6.40 1.90
N ARG A 257 -7.33 -6.27 0.78
CA ARG A 257 -8.80 -6.37 0.74
C ARG A 257 -9.38 -7.52 1.56
N GLU A 258 -8.93 -8.77 1.31
CA GLU A 258 -9.48 -9.93 2.03
C GLU A 258 -8.98 -10.01 3.48
N ARG A 259 -7.77 -9.57 3.75
CA ARG A 259 -7.21 -9.48 5.08
C ARG A 259 -7.96 -8.47 5.95
N ASP A 260 -8.16 -7.26 5.45
CA ASP A 260 -8.87 -6.20 6.16
C ASP A 260 -10.34 -6.58 6.38
N LYS A 261 -10.99 -7.10 5.35
CA LYS A 261 -12.36 -7.61 5.44
C LYS A 261 -12.49 -8.70 6.51
N HIS A 262 -11.54 -9.65 6.55
CA HIS A 262 -11.53 -10.71 7.55
C HIS A 262 -11.32 -10.13 8.96
N HIS A 263 -10.35 -9.23 9.14
CA HIS A 263 -10.08 -8.59 10.42
C HIS A 263 -11.30 -7.82 10.94
N ILE A 264 -11.93 -7.01 10.09
CA ILE A 264 -13.15 -6.27 10.46
C ILE A 264 -14.26 -7.25 10.85
N LYS A 265 -14.56 -8.26 10.03
CA LYS A 265 -15.62 -9.26 10.31
C LYS A 265 -15.36 -10.04 11.59
N LYS A 266 -14.11 -10.42 11.86
CA LYS A 266 -13.72 -11.16 13.07
C LYS A 266 -14.10 -10.41 14.33
N HIS A 267 -14.06 -9.08 14.28
CA HIS A 267 -14.27 -8.22 15.43
C HIS A 267 -15.62 -7.51 15.45
N LEU A 268 -16.39 -7.51 14.36
CA LEU A 268 -17.76 -6.99 14.37
C LEU A 268 -18.72 -7.92 15.11
N ASN A 269 -19.79 -7.34 15.68
CA ASN A 269 -20.92 -8.11 16.16
C ASN A 269 -21.52 -8.90 14.99
N LYS A 270 -21.90 -10.16 15.23
CA LYS A 270 -22.43 -11.08 14.21
C LYS A 270 -23.70 -10.58 13.53
N ASP A 271 -24.46 -9.72 14.20
CA ASP A 271 -25.72 -9.16 13.69
C ASP A 271 -25.49 -8.00 12.70
N ILE A 272 -24.24 -7.58 12.51
CA ILE A 272 -23.87 -6.48 11.63
C ILE A 272 -23.22 -7.02 10.37
N GLU A 273 -23.82 -6.70 9.23
CA GLU A 273 -23.26 -7.05 7.93
C GLU A 273 -22.16 -6.05 7.53
N LEU A 274 -21.02 -6.60 7.12
CA LEU A 274 -19.97 -5.87 6.39
C LEU A 274 -20.15 -6.15 4.90
N LYS A 275 -20.61 -5.15 4.16
CA LYS A 275 -20.77 -5.24 2.70
C LYS A 275 -19.48 -4.78 2.01
N ASP A 276 -18.95 -5.60 1.12
CA ASP A 276 -17.84 -5.24 0.24
C ASP A 276 -18.41 -4.57 -1.03
N VAL A 277 -18.18 -3.28 -1.19
CA VAL A 277 -18.65 -2.46 -2.32
C VAL A 277 -17.49 -1.97 -3.18
N THR A 278 -16.35 -2.64 -3.10
CA THR A 278 -15.13 -2.25 -3.82
C THR A 278 -15.36 -2.14 -5.31
N ASP A 279 -16.06 -3.11 -5.88
CA ASP A 279 -16.28 -3.20 -7.32
C ASP A 279 -17.48 -2.34 -7.79
N ASP A 280 -18.26 -1.76 -6.86
CA ASP A 280 -19.42 -0.91 -7.18
C ASP A 280 -19.03 0.52 -7.58
N TYR A 281 -17.84 0.98 -7.16
CA TYR A 281 -17.38 2.35 -7.35
C TYR A 281 -16.00 2.43 -8.00
N CYS A 282 -15.86 3.31 -8.99
CA CYS A 282 -14.57 3.85 -9.40
C CYS A 282 -14.24 5.09 -8.59
N VAL A 283 -12.95 5.31 -8.30
CA VAL A 283 -12.51 6.45 -7.49
C VAL A 283 -11.46 7.26 -8.24
N PHE A 284 -11.78 8.52 -8.50
CA PHE A 284 -10.90 9.46 -9.17
C PHE A 284 -10.31 10.45 -8.17
N GLY A 285 -9.01 10.41 -7.98
CA GLY A 285 -8.26 11.40 -7.19
C GLY A 285 -7.86 12.58 -8.06
N LEU A 286 -8.41 13.76 -7.78
CA LEU A 286 -8.01 15.02 -8.41
C LEU A 286 -7.15 15.80 -7.42
N PHE A 287 -5.85 15.84 -7.67
CA PHE A 287 -4.88 16.46 -6.76
C PHE A 287 -4.10 17.58 -7.46
N GLY A 288 -3.85 18.64 -6.74
CA GLY A 288 -3.09 19.79 -7.21
C GLY A 288 -3.80 21.13 -6.99
N PRO A 289 -3.08 22.26 -7.09
CA PRO A 289 -3.62 23.59 -6.75
C PRO A 289 -4.82 24.02 -7.60
N LYS A 290 -4.96 23.51 -8.82
CA LYS A 290 -6.08 23.83 -9.70
C LYS A 290 -7.24 22.82 -9.62
N SER A 291 -7.19 21.81 -8.75
CA SER A 291 -8.23 20.78 -8.63
C SER A 291 -9.61 21.36 -8.25
N ARG A 292 -9.65 22.37 -7.38
CA ARG A 292 -10.88 23.09 -7.04
C ARG A 292 -11.50 23.79 -8.26
N ASN A 293 -10.67 24.48 -9.04
CA ASN A 293 -11.13 25.21 -10.23
C ASN A 293 -11.68 24.24 -11.28
N LEU A 294 -11.03 23.09 -11.46
CA LEU A 294 -11.54 22.04 -12.34
C LEU A 294 -12.90 21.53 -11.86
N LEU A 295 -13.04 21.19 -10.57
CA LEU A 295 -14.33 20.74 -10.01
C LEU A 295 -15.42 21.79 -10.16
N SER A 296 -15.11 23.06 -9.93
CA SER A 296 -16.06 24.19 -10.12
C SER A 296 -16.47 24.38 -11.58
N SER A 297 -15.68 23.89 -12.54
CA SER A 297 -16.06 23.88 -13.95
C SER A 297 -16.95 22.69 -14.35
N LEU A 298 -16.95 21.63 -13.53
CA LEU A 298 -17.73 20.42 -13.74
C LEU A 298 -19.06 20.41 -12.95
N SER A 299 -19.12 21.13 -11.84
CA SER A 299 -20.24 21.13 -10.92
C SER A 299 -20.59 22.55 -10.46
N LYS A 300 -21.88 22.78 -10.20
CA LYS A 300 -22.38 24.05 -9.63
C LYS A 300 -22.25 24.09 -8.10
N ASP A 301 -21.79 23.03 -7.47
CA ASP A 301 -21.58 22.97 -6.04
C ASP A 301 -20.47 23.93 -5.57
N ASN A 302 -20.54 24.38 -4.32
CA ASN A 302 -19.51 25.25 -3.75
C ASN A 302 -18.35 24.42 -3.16
N PHE A 303 -17.12 24.68 -3.62
CA PHE A 303 -15.89 24.00 -3.21
C PHE A 303 -14.94 24.86 -2.39
N ASP A 304 -15.34 26.04 -1.93
CA ASP A 304 -14.52 26.86 -1.05
C ASP A 304 -14.25 26.19 0.31
N ASN A 305 -13.29 26.72 1.07
CA ASN A 305 -12.85 26.11 2.32
C ASN A 305 -13.93 26.11 3.43
N GLU A 306 -14.87 27.04 3.40
CA GLU A 306 -15.96 27.14 4.39
C GLU A 306 -17.03 26.08 4.12
N ASN A 307 -17.35 25.84 2.85
CA ASN A 307 -18.41 24.95 2.41
C ASN A 307 -17.93 23.51 2.16
N PHE A 308 -16.63 23.29 1.95
CA PHE A 308 -16.05 21.97 1.80
C PHE A 308 -14.68 21.87 2.50
N LYS A 309 -14.69 21.66 3.80
CA LYS A 309 -13.49 21.60 4.65
C LYS A 309 -12.67 20.34 4.38
N PHE A 310 -11.35 20.41 4.58
CA PHE A 310 -10.51 19.23 4.60
C PHE A 310 -10.98 18.19 5.63
N GLY A 311 -10.90 16.91 5.29
CA GLY A 311 -11.40 15.82 6.14
C GLY A 311 -12.92 15.72 6.18
N THR A 312 -13.59 16.26 5.15
CA THR A 312 -15.04 16.11 5.00
C THR A 312 -15.41 15.56 3.63
N ALA A 313 -16.63 15.11 3.51
CA ALA A 313 -17.21 14.56 2.30
C ALA A 313 -18.65 15.09 2.12
N LYS A 314 -19.08 15.16 0.88
CA LYS A 314 -20.46 15.48 0.51
C LYS A 314 -20.81 14.92 -0.85
N PHE A 315 -22.09 14.85 -1.16
CA PHE A 315 -22.52 14.65 -2.53
C PHE A 315 -22.34 15.94 -3.33
N ILE A 316 -21.81 15.79 -4.55
CA ILE A 316 -21.79 16.83 -5.59
C ILE A 316 -22.55 16.31 -6.80
N SER A 317 -22.93 17.20 -7.72
CA SER A 317 -23.56 16.82 -8.98
C SER A 317 -22.69 17.24 -10.14
N ILE A 318 -22.29 16.28 -10.97
CA ILE A 318 -21.66 16.54 -12.27
C ILE A 318 -22.69 16.16 -13.33
N GLU A 319 -23.18 17.13 -14.07
CA GLU A 319 -24.40 17.01 -14.88
C GLU A 319 -25.57 16.49 -14.02
N ASP A 320 -26.17 15.34 -14.37
CA ASP A 320 -27.27 14.65 -13.67
C ASP A 320 -26.78 13.55 -12.71
N ILE A 321 -25.46 13.32 -12.63
CA ILE A 321 -24.87 12.25 -11.84
C ILE A 321 -24.46 12.76 -10.44
N LYS A 322 -25.01 12.13 -9.41
CA LYS A 322 -24.70 12.43 -8.01
C LYS A 322 -23.50 11.62 -7.55
N ILE A 323 -22.44 12.29 -7.11
CA ILE A 323 -21.14 11.69 -6.81
C ILE A 323 -20.79 11.98 -5.34
N TRP A 324 -20.49 10.94 -4.57
CA TRP A 324 -19.89 11.12 -3.24
C TRP A 324 -18.46 11.58 -3.37
N THR A 325 -18.13 12.72 -2.80
CA THR A 325 -16.81 13.33 -2.94
C THR A 325 -16.21 13.62 -1.58
N GLN A 326 -14.96 13.19 -1.37
CA GLN A 326 -14.19 13.42 -0.14
C GLN A 326 -13.09 14.43 -0.41
N ARG A 327 -12.91 15.41 0.49
CA ARG A 327 -11.78 16.33 0.42
C ARG A 327 -10.64 15.78 1.28
N LEU A 328 -9.80 14.97 0.66
CA LEU A 328 -8.62 14.30 1.22
C LEU A 328 -7.45 14.42 0.26
N SER A 329 -6.25 14.07 0.73
CA SER A 329 -5.06 14.01 -0.11
C SER A 329 -4.07 13.00 0.45
N TYR A 330 -3.53 12.16 -0.43
CA TYR A 330 -2.41 11.27 -0.15
C TYR A 330 -1.11 11.71 -0.86
N VAL A 331 -1.14 12.82 -1.59
CA VAL A 331 0.01 13.40 -2.31
C VAL A 331 0.45 14.77 -1.76
N GLY A 332 -0.19 15.22 -0.67
CA GLY A 332 0.14 16.49 -0.02
C GLY A 332 -0.21 17.74 -0.83
N GLU A 333 -1.13 17.64 -1.79
CA GLU A 333 -1.72 18.75 -2.51
C GLU A 333 -3.21 18.91 -2.16
N LEU A 334 -3.80 20.06 -2.49
CA LEU A 334 -5.25 20.22 -2.48
C LEU A 334 -5.87 19.06 -3.27
N GLY A 335 -6.82 18.33 -2.69
CA GLY A 335 -7.28 17.09 -3.29
C GLY A 335 -8.73 16.76 -3.02
N TYR A 336 -9.31 16.06 -3.98
CA TYR A 336 -10.67 15.53 -3.93
C TYR A 336 -10.69 14.11 -4.50
N GLU A 337 -11.36 13.21 -3.79
CA GLU A 337 -11.59 11.84 -4.22
C GLU A 337 -13.07 11.69 -4.59
N LEU A 338 -13.35 11.39 -5.85
CA LEU A 338 -14.68 11.26 -6.41
C LEU A 338 -15.06 9.78 -6.49
N TYR A 339 -16.04 9.37 -5.71
CA TYR A 339 -16.58 7.99 -5.69
C TYR A 339 -17.75 7.90 -6.65
N VAL A 340 -17.49 7.45 -7.85
CA VAL A 340 -18.44 7.36 -8.97
C VAL A 340 -18.92 5.92 -9.11
N GLU A 341 -20.23 5.70 -9.22
CA GLU A 341 -20.75 4.36 -9.53
C GLU A 341 -20.11 3.82 -10.82
N ALA A 342 -19.73 2.54 -10.84
CA ALA A 342 -18.97 1.95 -11.93
C ALA A 342 -19.64 2.13 -13.31
N LYS A 343 -20.98 2.14 -13.35
CA LYS A 343 -21.76 2.34 -14.60
C LYS A 343 -21.56 3.73 -15.22
N ASP A 344 -21.28 4.75 -14.40
CA ASP A 344 -21.12 6.15 -14.81
C ASP A 344 -19.66 6.57 -14.95
N ALA A 345 -18.73 5.72 -14.51
CA ALA A 345 -17.32 6.05 -14.37
C ALA A 345 -16.66 6.49 -15.68
N LYS A 346 -16.96 5.80 -16.79
CA LYS A 346 -16.40 6.17 -18.10
C LYS A 346 -16.84 7.59 -18.52
N LYS A 347 -18.13 7.90 -18.38
CA LYS A 347 -18.67 9.23 -18.71
C LYS A 347 -18.02 10.33 -17.86
N ILE A 348 -17.92 10.11 -16.54
CA ILE A 348 -17.29 11.09 -15.64
C ILE A 348 -15.80 11.27 -15.93
N TYR A 349 -15.07 10.17 -16.21
CA TYR A 349 -13.67 10.23 -16.60
C TYR A 349 -13.50 11.10 -17.87
N GLU A 350 -14.28 10.86 -18.90
CA GLU A 350 -14.23 11.61 -20.16
C GLU A 350 -14.51 13.10 -19.97
N LEU A 351 -15.50 13.45 -19.12
CA LEU A 351 -15.80 14.84 -18.75
C LEU A 351 -14.64 15.51 -17.99
N ILE A 352 -14.03 14.77 -17.05
CA ILE A 352 -12.85 15.27 -16.31
C ILE A 352 -11.69 15.55 -17.27
N ILE A 353 -11.41 14.64 -18.20
CA ILE A 353 -10.35 14.81 -19.19
C ILE A 353 -10.64 16.01 -20.12
N GLU A 354 -11.88 16.12 -20.61
CA GLU A 354 -12.26 17.23 -21.50
C GLU A 354 -12.08 18.59 -20.82
N LYS A 355 -12.68 18.78 -19.65
CA LYS A 355 -12.59 20.06 -18.92
C LYS A 355 -11.19 20.28 -18.36
N GLY A 356 -10.49 19.21 -17.99
CA GLY A 356 -9.15 19.22 -17.44
C GLY A 356 -8.09 19.85 -18.34
N LYS A 357 -8.30 19.83 -19.67
CA LYS A 357 -7.41 20.48 -20.66
C LYS A 357 -7.17 21.95 -20.33
N ASN A 358 -8.20 22.67 -19.87
CA ASN A 358 -8.12 24.08 -19.51
C ASN A 358 -7.32 24.35 -18.22
N PHE A 359 -7.00 23.30 -17.47
CA PHE A 359 -6.28 23.38 -16.20
C PHE A 359 -4.93 22.65 -16.26
N ASN A 360 -4.49 22.22 -17.44
CA ASN A 360 -3.30 21.39 -17.66
C ASN A 360 -3.33 20.10 -16.84
N LEU A 361 -4.48 19.41 -16.83
CA LEU A 361 -4.61 18.12 -16.18
C LEU A 361 -3.73 17.07 -16.88
N SER A 362 -3.03 16.26 -16.09
CA SER A 362 -2.37 15.03 -16.55
C SER A 362 -2.95 13.80 -15.84
N ASN A 363 -3.08 12.70 -16.56
CA ASN A 363 -3.20 11.40 -15.91
C ASN A 363 -1.90 11.11 -15.17
N CYS A 364 -1.99 10.49 -13.99
CA CYS A 364 -0.86 10.17 -13.15
C CYS A 364 -0.96 8.74 -12.61
N GLY A 365 0.16 8.04 -12.58
CA GLY A 365 0.23 6.67 -12.10
C GLY A 365 0.69 6.55 -10.65
N MET A 366 0.79 5.30 -10.21
CA MET A 366 1.10 4.98 -8.82
C MET A 366 2.54 5.30 -8.43
N HIS A 367 3.49 5.30 -9.39
CA HIS A 367 4.86 5.73 -9.09
C HIS A 367 4.93 7.21 -8.70
N ALA A 368 4.19 8.07 -9.41
CA ALA A 368 4.07 9.48 -9.03
C ALA A 368 3.42 9.65 -7.65
N MET A 369 2.37 8.87 -7.35
CA MET A 369 1.73 8.90 -6.03
C MET A 369 2.70 8.49 -4.92
N ASP A 370 3.47 7.43 -5.12
CA ASP A 370 4.41 6.93 -4.11
C ASP A 370 5.54 7.94 -3.84
N ILE A 371 6.05 8.59 -4.88
CA ILE A 371 7.02 9.70 -4.73
C ILE A 371 6.41 10.84 -3.89
N MET A 372 5.22 11.30 -4.25
CA MET A 372 4.59 12.47 -3.62
C MET A 372 4.11 12.21 -2.18
N ARG A 373 3.67 10.97 -1.85
CA ARG A 373 3.33 10.62 -0.47
C ARG A 373 4.57 10.66 0.43
N MET A 374 5.74 10.19 -0.07
CA MET A 374 7.01 10.28 0.66
C MET A 374 7.46 11.72 0.84
N GLU A 375 7.35 12.57 -0.20
CA GLU A 375 7.61 14.00 -0.07
C GLU A 375 6.80 14.65 1.06
N SER A 376 5.59 14.15 1.29
CA SER A 376 4.62 14.64 2.29
C SER A 376 4.69 13.92 3.64
N GLY A 377 5.55 12.91 3.78
CA GLY A 377 5.71 12.15 5.01
C GLY A 377 4.56 11.20 5.33
N PHE A 378 3.79 10.77 4.33
CA PHE A 378 2.70 9.82 4.52
C PHE A 378 3.21 8.38 4.45
N LEU A 379 2.79 7.57 5.41
CA LEU A 379 3.17 6.17 5.53
C LEU A 379 2.29 5.27 4.65
N HIS A 380 2.83 4.11 4.32
CA HIS A 380 2.16 3.08 3.52
C HIS A 380 2.12 1.78 4.31
N TRP A 381 0.92 1.23 4.53
CA TRP A 381 0.78 -0.07 5.19
C TRP A 381 1.34 -1.19 4.31
N GLY A 382 2.11 -2.10 4.92
CA GLY A 382 2.85 -3.16 4.24
C GLY A 382 4.25 -2.73 3.74
N HIS A 383 4.63 -1.46 3.97
CA HIS A 383 5.97 -0.95 3.76
C HIS A 383 6.49 -0.25 5.02
N ASP A 384 5.84 0.83 5.45
CA ASP A 384 6.28 1.66 6.57
C ASP A 384 5.62 1.29 7.90
N ILE A 385 4.46 0.67 7.85
CA ILE A 385 3.70 0.19 9.01
C ILE A 385 3.09 -1.18 8.73
N SER A 386 3.11 -2.02 9.75
CA SER A 386 2.65 -3.40 9.74
C SER A 386 2.26 -3.83 11.16
N PRO A 387 1.92 -5.09 11.44
CA PRO A 387 1.76 -5.57 12.82
C PRO A 387 3.04 -5.50 13.70
N GLU A 388 4.22 -5.31 13.09
CA GLU A 388 5.49 -5.11 13.82
C GLU A 388 5.54 -3.77 14.55
N GLU A 389 4.80 -2.77 14.07
CA GLU A 389 4.81 -1.42 14.59
C GLU A 389 3.50 -1.07 15.30
N ASN A 390 3.61 -0.14 16.24
CA ASN A 390 2.48 0.54 16.85
C ASN A 390 2.52 2.05 16.55
N GLN A 391 1.45 2.77 16.87
CA GLN A 391 1.34 4.18 16.56
C GLN A 391 2.40 5.06 17.23
N TYR A 392 2.92 4.67 18.39
CA TYR A 392 3.98 5.43 19.06
C TYR A 392 5.30 5.31 18.31
N GLN A 393 5.65 4.11 17.87
CA GLN A 393 6.84 3.87 17.06
C GLN A 393 6.74 4.57 15.70
N ALA A 394 5.57 4.48 15.05
CA ALA A 394 5.32 5.04 13.72
C ALA A 394 5.12 6.57 13.70
N GLY A 395 5.09 7.25 14.85
CA GLY A 395 4.79 8.68 14.90
C GLY A 395 3.32 9.03 14.61
N LEU A 396 2.42 8.05 14.72
CA LEU A 396 0.98 8.14 14.42
C LEU A 396 0.10 8.25 15.68
N SER A 397 0.67 8.62 16.82
CA SER A 397 -0.04 8.72 18.11
C SER A 397 -1.26 9.64 18.07
N PHE A 398 -1.31 10.60 17.13
CA PHE A 398 -2.47 11.47 16.93
C PHE A 398 -3.73 10.73 16.48
N THR A 399 -3.62 9.49 16.01
CA THR A 399 -4.74 8.61 15.65
C THR A 399 -5.31 7.85 16.85
N ILE A 400 -4.67 7.93 18.02
CA ILE A 400 -5.15 7.33 19.26
C ILE A 400 -6.00 8.37 20.00
N SER A 401 -7.27 8.07 20.23
CA SER A 401 -8.16 8.99 20.94
C SER A 401 -8.21 8.69 22.43
N ASN A 402 -7.72 9.64 23.23
CA ASN A 402 -7.88 9.62 24.70
C ASN A 402 -9.26 10.12 25.17
N LYS A 403 -10.12 10.58 24.24
CA LYS A 403 -11.46 11.14 24.53
C LYS A 403 -12.60 10.15 24.27
N LYS A 404 -12.28 8.89 24.01
CA LYS A 404 -13.29 7.84 23.82
C LYS A 404 -13.79 7.34 25.18
N ASN A 405 -15.10 7.19 25.29
CA ASN A 405 -15.73 6.56 26.46
C ASN A 405 -15.82 5.04 26.35
N VAL A 406 -15.28 4.46 25.28
CA VAL A 406 -15.30 3.02 24.98
C VAL A 406 -13.88 2.55 24.74
N ASP A 407 -13.54 1.42 25.34
CA ASP A 407 -12.27 0.75 25.08
C ASP A 407 -12.25 0.19 23.65
N PHE A 408 -11.05 0.15 23.06
CA PHE A 408 -10.83 -0.43 21.74
C PHE A 408 -9.81 -1.57 21.81
N ILE A 409 -9.82 -2.42 20.79
CA ILE A 409 -8.90 -3.57 20.70
C ILE A 409 -7.46 -3.07 20.70
N GLY A 410 -6.60 -3.68 21.53
CA GLY A 410 -5.20 -3.29 21.69
C GLY A 410 -4.94 -2.10 22.61
N LYS A 411 -5.99 -1.44 23.18
CA LYS A 411 -5.81 -0.28 24.06
C LYS A 411 -4.90 -0.55 25.25
N SER A 412 -5.15 -1.63 25.99
CA SER A 412 -4.36 -2.00 27.17
C SER A 412 -2.89 -2.28 26.82
N ALA A 413 -2.63 -2.88 25.68
CA ALA A 413 -1.27 -3.08 25.18
C ALA A 413 -0.60 -1.76 24.83
N LEU A 414 -1.29 -0.83 24.16
CA LEU A 414 -0.77 0.49 23.86
C LEU A 414 -0.48 1.31 25.12
N GLU A 415 -1.33 1.24 26.14
CA GLU A 415 -1.10 1.93 27.42
C GLU A 415 0.16 1.39 28.12
N LYS A 416 0.38 0.08 28.07
CA LYS A 416 1.60 -0.56 28.57
C LYS A 416 2.82 -0.10 27.77
N ILE A 417 2.76 -0.15 26.45
CA ILE A 417 3.85 0.28 25.55
C ILE A 417 4.19 1.76 25.79
N ASN A 418 3.20 2.63 25.97
CA ASN A 418 3.41 4.07 26.23
C ASN A 418 4.13 4.35 27.55
N ASN A 419 4.00 3.45 28.54
CA ASN A 419 4.69 3.53 29.84
C ASN A 419 6.08 2.89 29.82
N GLU A 420 6.43 2.13 28.78
CA GLU A 420 7.72 1.51 28.57
C GLU A 420 8.57 2.33 27.59
N LYS A 421 9.89 2.17 27.65
CA LYS A 421 10.78 2.81 26.68
C LYS A 421 10.58 2.16 25.30
N ILE A 422 10.12 2.94 24.32
CA ILE A 422 10.00 2.52 22.92
C ILE A 422 11.39 2.25 22.35
N LYS A 423 11.62 1.04 21.84
CA LYS A 423 12.94 0.58 21.38
C LYS A 423 13.36 1.15 20.04
N THR A 424 12.38 1.32 19.12
CA THR A 424 12.60 1.83 17.77
C THR A 424 11.62 2.96 17.46
N ARG A 425 11.98 3.85 16.57
CA ARG A 425 11.11 4.93 16.11
C ARG A 425 11.26 5.17 14.61
N PHE A 426 10.19 5.59 14.02
CA PHE A 426 10.18 6.06 12.64
C PHE A 426 11.07 7.29 12.45
N ALA A 427 11.76 7.33 11.32
CA ALA A 427 12.63 8.43 10.93
C ALA A 427 12.61 8.61 9.41
N MET A 428 12.79 9.84 8.96
CA MET A 428 12.87 10.21 7.56
C MET A 428 14.27 10.76 7.27
N PHE A 429 14.81 10.40 6.11
CA PHE A 429 16.15 10.84 5.70
C PHE A 429 16.15 11.29 4.25
N THR A 430 17.15 12.13 3.92
CA THR A 430 17.54 12.45 2.54
C THR A 430 19.00 12.04 2.32
N LEU A 431 19.35 11.61 1.11
CA LEU A 431 20.75 11.43 0.75
C LEU A 431 21.39 12.78 0.43
N LYS A 432 22.68 12.96 0.81
CA LYS A 432 23.44 14.18 0.51
C LYS A 432 23.69 14.34 -0.98
N ASP A 433 24.21 13.28 -1.62
CA ASP A 433 24.46 13.23 -3.06
C ASP A 433 23.44 12.30 -3.70
N SER A 434 22.59 12.85 -4.54
CA SER A 434 21.44 12.13 -5.09
C SER A 434 21.33 12.32 -6.60
N LYS A 435 21.17 11.19 -7.29
CA LYS A 435 20.73 11.16 -8.69
C LYS A 435 19.61 10.13 -8.83
N PRO A 436 18.73 10.25 -9.82
CA PRO A 436 17.70 9.26 -10.07
C PRO A 436 18.32 7.88 -10.29
N GLY A 437 17.98 6.91 -9.42
CA GLY A 437 18.47 5.54 -9.49
C GLY A 437 19.91 5.31 -9.04
N GLU A 438 20.59 6.33 -8.51
CA GLU A 438 21.95 6.22 -7.97
C GLU A 438 22.05 6.77 -6.55
N PRO A 439 21.88 5.92 -5.51
CA PRO A 439 21.42 4.53 -5.55
C PRO A 439 19.92 4.40 -5.79
N LEU A 440 19.46 3.24 -6.28
CA LEU A 440 18.05 2.88 -6.21
C LEU A 440 17.75 2.41 -4.78
N LEU A 441 16.95 3.17 -4.06
CA LEU A 441 16.45 2.81 -2.73
C LEU A 441 15.14 2.04 -2.86
N LEU A 442 15.01 0.96 -2.13
CA LEU A 442 13.82 0.12 -2.10
C LEU A 442 13.28 0.01 -0.67
N HIS A 443 13.79 -0.94 0.11
CA HIS A 443 13.48 -1.19 1.51
C HIS A 443 14.53 -2.15 2.12
N ASP A 444 14.55 -2.24 3.45
CA ASP A 444 15.44 -3.10 4.24
C ASP A 444 16.94 -2.79 4.11
N GLU A 445 17.29 -1.67 3.51
CA GLU A 445 18.69 -1.22 3.51
C GLU A 445 19.11 -0.86 4.94
N PRO A 446 20.28 -1.33 5.41
CA PRO A 446 20.74 -1.04 6.76
C PRO A 446 21.16 0.44 6.92
N ILE A 447 20.68 1.05 8.01
CA ILE A 447 21.00 2.42 8.39
C ILE A 447 22.07 2.40 9.48
N TYR A 448 23.14 3.16 9.27
CA TYR A 448 24.30 3.22 10.15
C TYR A 448 24.42 4.58 10.84
N LEU A 449 24.82 4.54 12.11
CA LEU A 449 25.45 5.64 12.81
C LEU A 449 26.94 5.32 12.88
N GLU A 450 27.76 6.05 12.14
CA GLU A 450 29.16 5.72 11.93
C GLU A 450 29.32 4.27 11.37
N ASP A 451 29.82 3.32 12.17
CA ASP A 451 29.99 1.92 11.77
C ASP A 451 28.97 0.96 12.40
N LYS A 452 28.01 1.48 13.17
CA LYS A 452 27.02 0.66 13.86
C LYS A 452 25.68 0.69 13.13
N ILE A 453 25.10 -0.46 12.85
CA ILE A 453 23.73 -0.55 12.37
C ILE A 453 22.78 -0.10 13.48
N ILE A 454 22.00 0.92 13.21
CA ILE A 454 21.01 1.48 14.13
C ILE A 454 19.57 1.24 13.65
N GLY A 455 19.36 0.79 12.43
CA GLY A 455 18.04 0.57 11.87
C GLY A 455 18.06 0.04 10.46
N ARG A 456 16.87 0.04 9.83
CA ARG A 456 16.63 -0.35 8.44
C ARG A 456 15.66 0.62 7.76
N SER A 457 15.76 0.76 6.44
CA SER A 457 14.78 1.48 5.63
C SER A 457 13.49 0.69 5.46
N THR A 458 12.39 1.38 5.15
CA THR A 458 11.08 0.78 4.87
C THR A 458 10.54 1.22 3.51
N SER A 459 10.87 2.44 3.08
CA SER A 459 10.54 2.98 1.77
C SER A 459 11.69 3.81 1.25
N GLY A 460 11.89 3.79 -0.07
CA GLY A 460 12.86 4.62 -0.77
C GLY A 460 12.36 5.11 -2.11
N ASN A 461 12.61 6.37 -2.44
CA ASN A 461 12.26 6.92 -3.75
C ASN A 461 13.06 8.19 -4.08
N TYR A 462 13.17 8.51 -5.35
CA TYR A 462 13.76 9.76 -5.79
C TYR A 462 12.67 10.82 -5.98
N SER A 463 12.78 11.93 -5.25
CA SER A 463 11.91 13.08 -5.46
C SER A 463 12.44 13.98 -6.59
N PHE A 464 11.74 14.05 -7.69
CA PHE A 464 12.07 14.93 -8.81
C PHE A 464 11.82 16.40 -8.48
N ASN A 465 10.80 16.68 -7.66
CA ASN A 465 10.45 18.04 -7.25
C ASN A 465 11.52 18.69 -6.37
N PHE A 466 12.15 17.90 -5.51
CA PHE A 466 13.18 18.35 -4.57
C PHE A 466 14.60 17.90 -4.96
N LYS A 467 14.75 17.11 -6.02
CA LYS A 467 16.01 16.57 -6.54
C LYS A 467 16.83 15.84 -5.47
N LYS A 468 16.15 14.99 -4.69
CA LYS A 468 16.76 14.21 -3.60
C LYS A 468 16.20 12.80 -3.52
N ASN A 469 17.05 11.83 -3.21
CA ASN A 469 16.60 10.54 -2.71
C ASN A 469 16.04 10.71 -1.30
N LEU A 470 14.85 10.17 -1.09
CA LEU A 470 14.16 10.10 0.19
C LEU A 470 14.18 8.64 0.67
N THR A 471 14.36 8.44 1.96
CA THR A 471 14.13 7.14 2.58
C THR A 471 13.43 7.30 3.93
N PHE A 472 12.52 6.39 4.20
CA PHE A 472 11.86 6.20 5.49
C PHE A 472 12.46 4.96 6.14
N GLY A 473 12.39 4.88 7.46
CA GLY A 473 12.85 3.69 8.15
C GLY A 473 12.65 3.76 9.66
N TYR A 474 12.97 2.66 10.32
CA TYR A 474 12.97 2.59 11.79
C TYR A 474 14.39 2.51 12.30
N ILE A 475 14.69 3.33 13.30
CA ILE A 475 15.98 3.37 13.97
C ILE A 475 15.82 3.15 15.47
N LYS A 476 16.88 2.68 16.12
CA LYS A 476 16.93 2.56 17.60
C LYS A 476 16.64 3.90 18.25
N ASN A 477 15.78 3.89 19.25
CA ASN A 477 15.34 5.10 19.96
C ASN A 477 16.30 5.54 21.09
N ASP A 478 17.54 5.00 21.10
CA ASP A 478 18.57 5.34 22.09
C ASP A 478 19.31 6.65 21.79
N PHE A 479 19.10 7.22 20.61
CA PHE A 479 19.81 8.39 20.12
C PHE A 479 18.88 9.59 20.01
N SER A 480 19.29 10.73 20.57
CA SER A 480 18.57 11.99 20.35
C SER A 480 18.72 12.47 18.91
N ASN A 481 17.77 13.30 18.45
CA ASN A 481 17.85 13.90 17.11
C ASN A 481 19.08 14.81 16.97
N GLU A 482 19.52 15.47 18.03
CA GLU A 482 20.73 16.29 18.06
C GLU A 482 21.96 15.42 17.78
N LYS A 483 22.13 14.33 18.55
CA LYS A 483 23.24 13.40 18.32
C LYS A 483 23.26 12.83 16.90
N LEU A 484 22.09 12.48 16.34
CA LEU A 484 22.01 11.95 14.98
C LEU A 484 22.42 12.99 13.92
N ARG A 485 22.10 14.29 14.13
CA ARG A 485 22.51 15.35 13.21
C ARG A 485 24.00 15.70 13.30
N ASP A 486 24.56 15.60 14.50
CA ASP A 486 25.97 15.90 14.74
C ASP A 486 26.90 14.73 14.38
N SER A 487 26.34 13.59 13.99
CA SER A 487 27.06 12.38 13.64
C SER A 487 26.91 12.07 12.14
N LYS A 488 27.83 11.25 11.62
CA LYS A 488 27.74 10.74 10.26
C LYS A 488 26.76 9.56 10.20
N LEU A 489 25.72 9.72 9.41
CA LEU A 489 24.74 8.68 9.12
C LEU A 489 24.94 8.15 7.70
N PHE A 490 24.73 6.86 7.53
CA PHE A 490 24.84 6.22 6.22
C PHE A 490 23.68 5.24 6.00
N ILE A 491 23.32 5.05 4.74
CA ILE A 491 22.52 3.91 4.26
C ILE A 491 23.41 3.06 3.35
N GLU A 492 23.33 1.75 3.47
CA GLU A 492 24.14 0.85 2.64
C GLU A 492 23.28 0.21 1.56
N VAL A 493 23.66 0.41 0.30
CA VAL A 493 23.06 -0.21 -0.88
C VAL A 493 24.17 -0.91 -1.66
N GLU A 494 24.00 -2.19 -1.98
CA GLU A 494 25.00 -2.99 -2.74
C GLU A 494 26.42 -2.94 -2.14
N LYS A 495 26.51 -2.97 -0.80
CA LYS A 495 27.79 -2.88 -0.05
C LYS A 495 28.51 -1.52 -0.21
N ARG A 496 27.80 -0.48 -0.63
CA ARG A 496 28.29 0.90 -0.68
C ARG A 496 27.52 1.75 0.33
N LYS A 497 28.25 2.53 1.12
CA LYS A 497 27.65 3.46 2.09
C LYS A 497 27.44 4.82 1.42
N TYR A 498 26.20 5.32 1.50
CA TYR A 498 25.80 6.65 1.06
C TYR A 498 25.46 7.50 2.28
N GLU A 499 25.99 8.70 2.35
CA GLU A 499 25.73 9.60 3.48
C GLU A 499 24.30 10.13 3.42
N ILE A 500 23.60 10.05 4.57
CA ILE A 500 22.21 10.50 4.73
C ILE A 500 22.10 11.56 5.83
N GLU A 501 21.04 12.35 5.74
CA GLU A 501 20.69 13.38 6.71
C GLU A 501 19.30 13.12 7.27
N LEU A 502 19.19 13.16 8.62
CA LEU A 502 17.89 13.07 9.30
C LEU A 502 17.08 14.34 9.05
N ILE A 503 15.85 14.18 8.57
CA ILE A 503 14.88 15.27 8.46
C ILE A 503 13.76 15.10 9.49
N ASN A 504 13.41 16.17 10.20
CA ASN A 504 12.40 16.12 11.26
C ASN A 504 10.99 16.44 10.78
N LYS A 505 10.87 16.92 9.56
CA LYS A 505 9.60 17.27 8.91
C LYS A 505 9.64 16.77 7.48
N PRO A 506 8.50 16.44 6.90
CA PRO A 506 8.41 16.13 5.48
C PRO A 506 9.09 17.22 4.65
N ILE A 507 9.77 16.83 3.58
CA ILE A 507 10.48 17.76 2.68
C ILE A 507 9.50 18.73 2.01
N LYS A 508 8.29 18.24 1.72
CA LYS A 508 7.18 19.03 1.20
C LYS A 508 6.37 19.58 2.36
N GLN A 509 6.30 20.91 2.44
CA GLN A 509 5.47 21.61 3.41
C GLN A 509 4.41 22.42 2.65
N THR A 510 3.20 21.91 2.63
CA THR A 510 2.08 22.52 1.92
C THR A 510 0.89 22.76 2.84
N ASN A 511 0.10 23.77 2.49
CA ASN A 511 -1.15 24.09 3.18
C ASN A 511 -2.37 23.41 2.53
N PHE A 512 -2.21 22.18 2.03
CA PHE A 512 -3.28 21.46 1.30
C PHE A 512 -4.59 21.33 2.10
N LYS A 513 -4.54 21.50 3.41
CA LYS A 513 -5.73 21.52 4.28
C LYS A 513 -6.49 22.84 4.23
N THR A 514 -5.81 23.93 3.91
CA THR A 514 -6.35 25.29 3.93
C THR A 514 -6.37 25.98 2.58
N ASN A 515 -5.72 25.40 1.59
CA ASN A 515 -5.71 25.92 0.22
C ASN A 515 -7.02 25.66 -0.51
#